data_652c7f1d683539ed7631c609b8a331de
#
_entry.id   652c7f1d683539ed7631c609b8a331de
#
_cell.length_a   1.000
_cell.length_b   1.000
_cell.length_c   1.000
_cell.angle_alpha   90.00
_cell.angle_beta   90.00
_cell.angle_gamma   90.00
#
_symmetry.space_group_name_H-M   'P 1'
#
loop_
_entity.id
_entity.type
_entity.pdbx_description
1 polymer ?
#
loop_
_entity_poly.entity_id
_entity_poly.type
_entity_poly.pdbx_seq_one_letter_code
_entity_poly.pdbx_strand_id
1 'polypeptide(L)'
;MGADPLPPLEFEWDDNKSQQTFQDRGFDFGFATQAFSDRSGFREPDQRLPYGEDRFRFYGEIQGKLFVVVYTERQGRIRIISTRKANSREIQAHGQRRADAPEA
;
A
#
# COMPACT_ATOMS: atom_id res chain seq x y z
N MET A 1 -12.26 -28.31 10.15
CA MET A 1 -12.35 -27.45 10.32
C MET A 1 -11.83 -26.51 9.77
N GLY A 2 -11.66 -26.07 9.00
CA GLY A 2 -11.10 -24.93 8.50
C GLY A 2 -11.94 -23.71 8.72
N ALA A 3 -11.31 -22.64 9.08
CA ALA A 3 -11.98 -21.36 9.07
C ALA A 3 -12.36 -21.02 7.63
N ASP A 4 -13.47 -20.31 7.45
CA ASP A 4 -13.81 -19.78 6.15
C ASP A 4 -12.70 -18.86 5.67
N PRO A 5 -12.36 -18.90 4.38
CA PRO A 5 -11.36 -17.98 3.88
C PRO A 5 -11.82 -16.54 4.10
N LEU A 6 -10.87 -15.68 4.41
CA LEU A 6 -11.17 -14.25 4.51
C LEU A 6 -11.66 -13.75 3.15
N PRO A 7 -12.64 -12.85 3.12
CA PRO A 7 -13.06 -12.28 1.85
C PRO A 7 -11.89 -11.55 1.19
N PRO A 8 -11.82 -11.53 -0.13
CA PRO A 8 -10.76 -10.79 -0.81
C PRO A 8 -10.87 -9.30 -0.48
N LEU A 9 -9.73 -8.62 -0.48
CA LEU A 9 -9.72 -7.17 -0.30
C LEU A 9 -10.45 -6.51 -1.45
N GLU A 10 -11.25 -5.52 -1.12
CA GLU A 10 -11.94 -4.72 -2.13
C GLU A 10 -11.27 -3.35 -2.19
N PHE A 11 -11.00 -2.90 -3.40
CA PHE A 11 -10.31 -1.64 -3.63
C PHE A 11 -11.20 -0.68 -4.38
N GLU A 12 -11.01 0.60 -4.13
CA GLU A 12 -11.64 1.66 -4.91
C GLU A 12 -10.66 2.81 -5.04
N TRP A 13 -10.88 3.68 -6.00
CA TRP A 13 -10.06 4.86 -6.23
C TRP A 13 -10.73 5.79 -7.22
N ASP A 14 -10.17 6.98 -7.35
CA ASP A 14 -10.56 7.96 -8.35
C ASP A 14 -9.86 7.62 -9.67
N ASP A 15 -10.62 7.29 -10.71
CA ASP A 15 -10.03 6.86 -11.99
C ASP A 15 -9.15 7.94 -12.62
N ASN A 16 -9.50 9.21 -12.46
CA ASN A 16 -8.70 10.29 -13.03
C ASN A 16 -7.34 10.37 -12.36
N LYS A 17 -7.29 10.18 -11.04
CA LYS A 17 -6.02 10.14 -10.31
C LYS A 17 -5.18 8.95 -10.71
N SER A 18 -5.81 7.80 -10.91
CA SER A 18 -5.11 6.60 -11.34
C SER A 18 -4.47 6.80 -12.70
N GLN A 19 -5.22 7.38 -13.66
CA GLN A 19 -4.69 7.66 -14.98
C GLN A 19 -3.57 8.68 -14.95
N GLN A 20 -3.70 9.71 -14.12
CA GLN A 20 -2.65 10.72 -13.98
C GLN A 20 -1.37 10.09 -13.43
N THR A 21 -1.51 9.20 -12.45
CA THR A 21 -0.37 8.49 -11.90
C THR A 21 0.31 7.62 -12.95
N PHE A 22 -0.48 6.97 -13.81
CA PHE A 22 0.08 6.18 -14.91
C PHE A 22 0.90 7.06 -15.85
N GLN A 23 0.38 8.22 -16.22
CA GLN A 23 1.10 9.14 -17.10
C GLN A 23 2.38 9.67 -16.46
N ASP A 24 2.32 9.98 -15.16
CA ASP A 24 3.46 10.59 -14.47
C ASP A 24 4.51 9.57 -14.03
N ARG A 25 4.11 8.35 -13.70
CA ARG A 25 4.99 7.39 -13.02
C ARG A 25 5.14 6.05 -13.74
N GLY A 26 4.29 5.77 -14.73
CA GLY A 26 4.36 4.55 -15.51
C GLY A 26 3.60 3.37 -14.91
N PHE A 27 2.87 3.57 -13.82
CA PHE A 27 1.99 2.55 -13.23
C PHE A 27 0.76 3.22 -12.64
N ASP A 28 -0.33 2.48 -12.50
CA ASP A 28 -1.60 3.01 -12.02
C ASP A 28 -1.96 2.41 -10.66
N PHE A 29 -3.13 2.80 -10.15
CA PHE A 29 -3.59 2.32 -8.84
C PHE A 29 -3.96 0.84 -8.88
N GLY A 30 -4.48 0.36 -10.01
CA GLY A 30 -4.75 -1.06 -10.17
C GLY A 30 -3.50 -1.90 -10.01
N PHE A 31 -2.40 -1.48 -10.62
CA PHE A 31 -1.10 -2.13 -10.43
C PHE A 31 -0.69 -2.11 -8.97
N ALA A 32 -0.88 -0.98 -8.30
CA ALA A 32 -0.44 -0.80 -6.92
C ALA A 32 -1.18 -1.69 -5.91
N THR A 33 -2.35 -2.22 -6.25
CA THR A 33 -3.06 -3.12 -5.35
C THR A 33 -2.25 -4.35 -5.00
N GLN A 34 -1.31 -4.75 -5.87
CA GLN A 34 -0.46 -5.92 -5.64
C GLN A 34 0.43 -5.76 -4.42
N ALA A 35 0.73 -4.52 -4.01
CA ALA A 35 1.55 -4.29 -2.82
C ALA A 35 0.92 -4.93 -1.57
N PHE A 36 -0.39 -4.97 -1.51
CA PHE A 36 -1.11 -5.52 -0.35
C PHE A 36 -0.99 -7.04 -0.25
N SER A 37 -0.48 -7.70 -1.26
CA SER A 37 -0.22 -9.15 -1.23
C SER A 37 1.15 -9.49 -0.65
N ASP A 38 1.98 -8.50 -0.38
CA ASP A 38 3.30 -8.73 0.20
C ASP A 38 3.17 -9.07 1.69
N ARG A 39 3.53 -10.28 2.05
CA ARG A 39 3.44 -10.74 3.45
C ARG A 39 4.38 -10.01 4.37
N SER A 40 5.46 -9.44 3.85
CA SER A 40 6.39 -8.63 4.62
C SER A 40 5.98 -7.16 4.63
N GLY A 41 4.88 -6.83 3.98
CA GLY A 41 4.38 -5.47 3.93
C GLY A 41 3.90 -5.01 5.30
N PHE A 42 3.91 -3.71 5.50
CA PHE A 42 3.42 -3.14 6.74
C PHE A 42 2.84 -1.76 6.47
N ARG A 43 2.03 -1.30 7.39
CA ARG A 43 1.46 0.04 7.30
C ARG A 43 1.83 0.87 8.51
N GLU A 44 1.79 2.18 8.32
CA GLU A 44 1.90 3.12 9.41
C GLU A 44 0.92 4.28 9.16
N PRO A 45 0.45 4.94 10.23
CA PRO A 45 -0.46 6.06 10.06
C PRO A 45 0.19 7.19 9.29
N ASP A 46 -0.57 7.82 8.41
CA ASP A 46 -0.13 9.02 7.71
C ASP A 46 -0.78 10.23 8.37
N GLN A 47 -0.04 10.87 9.26
CA GLN A 47 -0.52 11.98 10.06
C GLN A 47 0.12 13.30 9.67
N ARG A 48 0.63 13.38 8.44
CA ARG A 48 1.31 14.59 7.98
C ARG A 48 0.42 15.82 7.93
N LEU A 49 -0.87 15.59 7.69
CA LEU A 49 -1.88 16.66 7.61
C LEU A 49 -3.15 16.22 8.33
N PRO A 50 -3.99 17.18 8.78
CA PRO A 50 -5.28 16.85 9.38
C PRO A 50 -6.30 16.55 8.29
N TYR A 51 -6.32 15.35 7.77
CA TYR A 51 -7.16 14.98 6.63
C TYR A 51 -8.65 14.86 6.95
N GLY A 52 -9.02 14.81 8.23
CA GLY A 52 -10.41 14.55 8.62
C GLY A 52 -10.80 13.09 8.50
N GLU A 53 -9.88 12.22 8.18
CA GLU A 53 -10.06 10.76 8.09
C GLU A 53 -8.73 10.10 8.37
N ASP A 54 -8.77 8.84 8.78
CA ASP A 54 -7.55 8.08 9.03
C ASP A 54 -6.95 7.65 7.70
N ARG A 55 -5.71 8.02 7.46
CA ARG A 55 -4.94 7.61 6.30
C ARG A 55 -3.74 6.81 6.73
N PHE A 56 -3.35 5.88 5.87
CA PHE A 56 -2.23 4.98 6.11
C PHE A 56 -1.31 4.96 4.90
N ARG A 57 -0.03 4.75 5.17
CA ARG A 57 0.95 4.41 4.15
C ARG A 57 1.23 2.94 4.27
N PHE A 58 0.97 2.19 3.21
CA PHE A 58 1.32 0.78 3.13
C PHE A 58 2.57 0.62 2.30
N TYR A 59 3.53 -0.11 2.84
CA TYR A 59 4.80 -0.41 2.18
C TYR A 59 4.79 -1.86 1.78
N GLY A 60 4.80 -2.12 0.48
CA GLY A 60 4.76 -3.48 -0.03
C GLY A 60 5.56 -3.62 -1.31
N GLU A 61 6.14 -4.80 -1.52
CA GLU A 61 6.93 -5.08 -2.72
C GLU A 61 6.05 -5.62 -3.82
N ILE A 62 6.32 -5.15 -5.04
CA ILE A 62 5.73 -5.68 -6.27
C ILE A 62 6.89 -5.96 -7.20
N GLN A 63 7.05 -7.24 -7.58
CA GLN A 63 8.11 -7.66 -8.51
C GLN A 63 9.50 -7.18 -8.03
N GLY A 64 9.74 -7.31 -6.74
CA GLY A 64 11.04 -6.97 -6.15
C GLY A 64 11.30 -5.50 -5.90
N LYS A 65 10.33 -4.63 -6.16
CA LYS A 65 10.46 -3.19 -5.89
C LYS A 65 9.47 -2.76 -4.83
N LEU A 66 9.92 -1.91 -3.92
CA LEU A 66 9.08 -1.43 -2.84
C LEU A 66 8.24 -0.24 -3.29
N PHE A 67 6.94 -0.33 -3.01
CA PHE A 67 5.99 0.73 -3.32
C PHE A 67 5.36 1.25 -2.03
N VAL A 68 4.95 2.50 -2.07
CA VAL A 68 4.21 3.13 -0.98
C VAL A 68 2.82 3.46 -1.50
N VAL A 69 1.81 2.94 -0.83
CA VAL A 69 0.41 3.17 -1.20
C VAL A 69 -0.26 3.90 -0.05
N VAL A 70 -0.73 5.12 -0.32
CA VAL A 70 -1.50 5.88 0.66
C VAL A 70 -2.97 5.55 0.46
N TYR A 71 -3.64 5.19 1.54
CA TYR A 71 -5.03 4.78 1.45
C TYR A 71 -5.79 5.14 2.72
N THR A 72 -7.10 5.08 2.62
CA THR A 72 -8.00 5.14 3.76
C THR A 72 -8.97 3.96 3.66
N GLU A 73 -9.62 3.63 4.76
CA GLU A 73 -10.60 2.57 4.78
C GLU A 73 -11.99 3.18 4.80
N ARG A 74 -12.86 2.76 3.87
CA ARG A 74 -14.23 3.23 3.78
C ARG A 74 -15.16 2.06 3.59
N GLN A 75 -16.09 1.87 4.51
CA GLN A 75 -17.12 0.84 4.39
C GLN A 75 -16.53 -0.54 4.08
N GLY A 76 -15.42 -0.88 4.74
CA GLY A 76 -14.75 -2.16 4.52
C GLY A 76 -13.92 -2.24 3.26
N ARG A 77 -13.76 -1.14 2.54
CA ARG A 77 -12.95 -1.10 1.32
C ARG A 77 -11.71 -0.29 1.54
N ILE A 78 -10.68 -0.63 0.78
CA ILE A 78 -9.44 0.14 0.74
C ILE A 78 -9.55 1.16 -0.38
N ARG A 79 -9.61 2.44 0.00
CA ARG A 79 -9.63 3.51 -1.00
C ARG A 79 -8.22 4.04 -1.19
N ILE A 80 -7.65 3.76 -2.35
CA ILE A 80 -6.30 4.21 -2.69
C ILE A 80 -6.35 5.70 -3.04
N ILE A 81 -5.45 6.46 -2.43
CA ILE A 81 -5.37 7.91 -2.60
C ILE A 81 -4.18 8.29 -3.46
N SER A 82 -3.04 7.64 -3.25
CA SER A 82 -1.85 7.87 -4.06
C SER A 82 -0.92 6.68 -3.96
N THR A 83 -0.01 6.57 -4.93
CA THR A 83 1.00 5.52 -4.92
C THR A 83 2.26 6.02 -5.60
N ARG A 84 3.40 5.55 -5.10
CA ARG A 84 4.71 5.87 -5.66
C ARG A 84 5.69 4.78 -5.30
N LYS A 85 6.81 4.77 -5.99
CA LYS A 85 7.92 3.92 -5.58
C LYS A 85 8.52 4.48 -4.29
N ALA A 86 9.01 3.59 -3.44
CA ALA A 86 9.69 4.00 -2.22
C ALA A 86 11.02 4.68 -2.56
N ASN A 87 11.43 5.62 -1.72
CA ASN A 87 12.75 6.24 -1.84
C ASN A 87 13.80 5.39 -1.14
N SER A 88 15.08 5.79 -1.28
CA SER A 88 16.20 5.01 -0.72
C SER A 88 16.10 4.82 0.79
N ARG A 89 15.67 5.86 1.51
CA ARG A 89 15.53 5.77 2.97
C ARG A 89 14.47 4.76 3.35
N GLU A 90 13.35 4.78 2.64
CA GLU A 90 12.26 3.85 2.90
C GLU A 90 12.65 2.42 2.56
N ILE A 91 13.39 2.23 1.48
CA ILE A 91 13.89 0.92 1.09
C ILE A 91 14.82 0.37 2.18
N GLN A 92 15.70 1.20 2.69
CA GLN A 92 16.63 0.78 3.75
C GLN A 92 15.88 0.43 5.03
N ALA A 93 14.92 1.26 5.42
CA ALA A 93 14.13 1.03 6.62
C ALA A 93 13.31 -0.26 6.51
N HIS A 94 12.74 -0.53 5.33
CA HIS A 94 11.97 -1.75 5.09
C HIS A 94 12.87 -2.98 5.14
N GLY A 95 14.05 -2.91 4.55
CA GLY A 95 15.02 -4.00 4.60
C GLY A 95 15.44 -4.33 6.02
N GLN A 96 15.67 -3.30 6.83
CA GLN A 96 16.04 -3.48 8.23
C GLN A 96 14.89 -4.10 9.03
N ARG A 97 13.65 -3.64 8.78
CA ARG A 97 12.48 -4.20 9.43
C ARG A 97 12.31 -5.68 9.11
N ARG A 98 12.54 -6.07 7.85
CA ARG A 98 12.48 -7.48 7.45
C ARG A 98 13.57 -8.31 8.13
N ALA A 99 14.78 -7.76 8.23
CA ALA A 99 15.89 -8.45 8.88
C ALA A 99 15.63 -8.67 10.37
N ASP A 100 14.93 -7.73 11.01
CA ASP A 100 14.63 -7.78 12.43
C ASP A 100 13.35 -8.55 12.75
N ALA A 101 12.57 -8.92 11.73
CA ALA A 101 11.32 -9.63 11.94
C ALA A 101 11.59 -11.03 12.48
N PRO A 102 10.80 -11.50 13.45
CA PRO A 102 10.97 -12.87 13.93
C PRO A 102 10.62 -13.87 12.82
N GLU A 103 11.37 -14.94 12.77
CA GLU A 103 11.08 -16.01 11.83
C GLU A 103 9.81 -16.71 12.26
N ALA A 104 8.94 -16.93 11.31
CA ALA A 104 7.68 -17.62 11.58
C ALA A 104 7.89 -19.13 11.72
#